data_5d9193ef2312ef4827ae967d9c901751
#
_entry.id   5d9193ef2312ef4827ae967d9c901751
#
_cell.length_a   1.000
_cell.length_b   1.000
_cell.length_c   1.000
_cell.angle_alpha   90.00
_cell.angle_beta   90.00
_cell.angle_gamma   90.00
#
_symmetry.space_group_name_H-M   'P 1'
#
loop_
_entity.id
_entity.type
_entity.pdbx_description
1 polymer ?
#
loop_
_entity_poly.entity_id
_entity_poly.type
_entity_poly.pdbx_seq_one_letter_code
_entity_poly.pdbx_strand_id
1 'polypeptide(L)'
;YIGVASQGITGDLHMQHYGKLAAGGASVVYCDDFAELYDHFRAIPDVGKFTDWTDEDLTAFANNIKENGAKAGYQLATMGLVFSGFEPDPTAIFQSSDCMDMTAEEISNLIADTIKAAATLKRCGFDCVEINAAGENIGQTFMSRNRNKREDDYGPQTFESRTRFVCEIVRGIKAECGEDFPVQVLINGVEENDKAIGDNAFFTTVEENKEMCKLIEAAGADSLHIRIGPCGQHVAEFAGDLYFCGTGIEGTTGYGTQFDFTRHWQGMLKADQSGLGIMVPVAAEIKKAVSIPVGAVTYMDPARDPEFFESLIASGELDFILMNRPLSVDYDYLHKLE
;
A
#
# COMPACT_ATOMS: atom_id res chain seq x y z
N TYR A 1 -0.55 -10.07 6.78
CA TYR A 1 0.30 -10.71 7.82
C TYR A 1 0.29 -12.22 7.62
N ILE A 2 1.28 -12.72 6.94
CA ILE A 2 1.37 -14.09 6.39
C ILE A 2 1.15 -15.20 7.46
N GLY A 3 1.45 -14.95 8.72
CA GLY A 3 1.30 -15.96 9.77
C GLY A 3 -0.09 -16.07 10.42
N VAL A 4 -0.93 -15.08 10.22
CA VAL A 4 -2.24 -15.00 10.90
C VAL A 4 -3.35 -15.52 9.99
N ALA A 5 -3.23 -15.32 8.68
CA ALA A 5 -4.20 -15.76 7.67
C ALA A 5 -4.31 -17.29 7.51
N SER A 6 -3.32 -18.06 8.00
CA SER A 6 -3.32 -19.52 7.89
C SER A 6 -4.49 -20.22 8.60
N GLN A 7 -5.20 -19.51 9.49
CA GLN A 7 -6.37 -20.02 10.20
C GLN A 7 -7.71 -19.56 9.61
N GLY A 8 -7.67 -18.84 8.49
CA GLY A 8 -8.84 -18.19 7.90
C GLY A 8 -9.17 -16.85 8.56
N ILE A 9 -10.05 -16.07 7.91
CA ILE A 9 -10.39 -14.71 8.35
C ILE A 9 -11.03 -14.65 9.74
N THR A 10 -11.73 -15.67 10.15
CA THR A 10 -12.38 -15.80 11.48
C THR A 10 -11.56 -16.60 12.48
N GLY A 11 -10.31 -16.94 12.16
CA GLY A 11 -9.42 -17.61 13.10
C GLY A 11 -9.15 -16.76 14.34
N ASP A 12 -9.01 -17.41 15.51
CA ASP A 12 -8.86 -16.73 16.81
C ASP A 12 -7.74 -15.68 16.81
N LEU A 13 -6.59 -16.00 16.26
CA LEU A 13 -5.44 -15.07 16.22
C LEU A 13 -5.72 -13.88 15.32
N HIS A 14 -6.38 -14.11 14.19
CA HIS A 14 -6.73 -13.09 13.24
C HIS A 14 -7.76 -12.10 13.84
N MET A 15 -8.84 -12.62 14.40
CA MET A 15 -9.86 -11.83 15.07
C MET A 15 -9.29 -11.03 16.26
N GLN A 16 -8.42 -11.64 17.07
CA GLN A 16 -7.77 -10.95 18.17
C GLN A 16 -6.82 -9.85 17.72
N HIS A 17 -6.05 -10.08 16.66
CA HIS A 17 -5.11 -9.10 16.13
C HIS A 17 -5.86 -7.82 15.68
N TYR A 18 -6.82 -7.97 14.78
CA TYR A 18 -7.55 -6.83 14.24
C TYR A 18 -8.48 -6.16 15.26
N GLY A 19 -9.08 -6.93 16.15
CA GLY A 19 -9.85 -6.39 17.27
C GLY A 19 -8.98 -5.54 18.21
N LYS A 20 -7.75 -5.99 18.52
CA LYS A 20 -6.81 -5.22 19.35
C LYS A 20 -6.30 -3.96 18.67
N LEU A 21 -6.07 -3.98 17.35
CA LEU A 21 -5.72 -2.77 16.59
C LEU A 21 -6.84 -1.73 16.69
N ALA A 22 -8.08 -2.16 16.54
CA ALA A 22 -9.25 -1.29 16.67
C ALA A 22 -9.40 -0.74 18.11
N ALA A 23 -9.35 -1.62 19.12
CA ALA A 23 -9.42 -1.23 20.52
C ALA A 23 -8.28 -0.31 20.96
N GLY A 24 -7.13 -0.39 20.29
CA GLY A 24 -5.96 0.44 20.56
C GLY A 24 -6.03 1.88 20.03
N GLY A 25 -7.18 2.31 19.50
CA GLY A 25 -7.43 3.70 19.09
C GLY A 25 -7.25 3.98 17.59
N ALA A 26 -7.04 2.97 16.76
CA ALA A 26 -7.02 3.17 15.30
C ALA A 26 -8.40 3.62 14.79
N SER A 27 -8.46 4.69 14.00
CA SER A 27 -9.73 5.20 13.45
C SER A 27 -10.29 4.29 12.35
N VAL A 28 -9.41 3.74 11.53
CA VAL A 28 -9.73 2.76 10.48
C VAL A 28 -8.72 1.64 10.55
N VAL A 29 -9.20 0.41 10.48
CA VAL A 29 -8.34 -0.78 10.42
C VAL A 29 -8.58 -1.48 9.10
N TYR A 30 -7.55 -1.54 8.27
CA TYR A 30 -7.59 -2.27 7.01
C TYR A 30 -7.08 -3.70 7.22
N CYS A 31 -7.91 -4.67 6.85
CA CYS A 31 -7.46 -6.04 6.68
C CYS A 31 -6.67 -6.13 5.37
N ASP A 32 -5.45 -6.60 5.45
CA ASP A 32 -4.54 -6.78 4.32
C ASP A 32 -4.20 -8.26 4.08
N ASP A 33 -5.12 -9.15 4.40
CA ASP A 33 -4.90 -10.55 4.14
C ASP A 33 -4.72 -10.77 2.63
N PHE A 34 -3.70 -11.53 2.29
CA PHE A 34 -3.45 -11.98 0.94
C PHE A 34 -4.54 -12.94 0.48
N ALA A 35 -5.75 -12.41 0.31
CA ALA A 35 -6.78 -13.12 -0.40
C ALA A 35 -6.46 -12.98 -1.88
N GLU A 36 -5.98 -14.03 -2.49
CA GLU A 36 -5.81 -14.05 -3.93
C GLU A 36 -7.17 -13.88 -4.59
N LEU A 37 -7.37 -12.74 -5.23
CA LEU A 37 -8.56 -12.49 -6.05
C LEU A 37 -8.49 -13.28 -7.37
N TYR A 38 -7.32 -13.79 -7.73
CA TYR A 38 -7.05 -14.39 -9.03
C TYR A 38 -6.22 -15.67 -8.93
N ASP A 39 -6.75 -16.79 -9.42
CA ASP A 39 -6.11 -18.11 -9.36
C ASP A 39 -4.79 -18.22 -10.14
N HIS A 40 -4.58 -17.36 -11.13
CA HIS A 40 -3.44 -17.43 -12.04
C HIS A 40 -2.10 -17.11 -11.35
N PHE A 41 -2.15 -16.31 -10.29
CA PHE A 41 -0.98 -15.81 -9.57
C PHE A 41 -0.73 -16.51 -8.24
N ARG A 42 -1.13 -17.75 -8.14
CA ARG A 42 -0.97 -18.55 -6.93
C ARG A 42 0.48 -18.72 -6.56
N ALA A 43 0.96 -17.85 -5.68
CA ALA A 43 2.35 -17.79 -5.31
C ALA A 43 2.66 -18.37 -3.94
N ILE A 44 1.71 -18.36 -3.02
CA ILE A 44 1.94 -18.76 -1.63
C ILE A 44 1.04 -19.96 -1.33
N PRO A 45 1.62 -21.16 -1.12
CA PRO A 45 0.87 -22.30 -0.64
C PRO A 45 0.18 -21.94 0.70
N ASP A 46 -1.07 -22.37 0.88
CA ASP A 46 -1.86 -22.22 2.11
C ASP A 46 -2.34 -20.78 2.45
N VAL A 47 -2.27 -19.83 1.56
CA VAL A 47 -3.01 -18.57 1.70
C VAL A 47 -4.44 -18.79 1.19
N GLY A 48 -5.43 -18.44 2.02
CA GLY A 48 -6.84 -18.53 1.64
C GLY A 48 -7.16 -17.59 0.49
N LYS A 49 -8.11 -17.96 -0.35
CA LYS A 49 -8.67 -17.07 -1.36
C LYS A 49 -9.79 -16.25 -0.76
N PHE A 50 -9.99 -15.05 -1.27
CA PHE A 50 -11.16 -14.25 -0.91
C PHE A 50 -12.48 -15.02 -1.12
N THR A 51 -12.53 -15.84 -2.16
CA THR A 51 -13.66 -16.70 -2.48
C THR A 51 -13.87 -17.87 -1.53
N ASP A 52 -12.91 -18.20 -0.69
CA ASP A 52 -13.02 -19.25 0.32
C ASP A 52 -13.77 -18.79 1.57
N TRP A 53 -13.98 -17.47 1.73
CA TRP A 53 -14.65 -16.88 2.87
C TRP A 53 -16.13 -16.64 2.59
N THR A 54 -16.95 -17.03 3.56
CA THR A 54 -18.40 -16.82 3.46
C THR A 54 -18.79 -15.38 3.80
N ASP A 55 -19.97 -14.96 3.39
CA ASP A 55 -20.54 -13.66 3.80
C ASP A 55 -20.66 -13.55 5.34
N GLU A 56 -20.89 -14.67 6.03
CA GLU A 56 -20.94 -14.75 7.49
C GLU A 56 -19.56 -14.48 8.10
N ASP A 57 -18.50 -15.08 7.56
CA ASP A 57 -17.12 -14.86 8.01
C ASP A 57 -16.70 -13.40 7.85
N LEU A 58 -16.94 -12.84 6.68
CA LEU A 58 -16.62 -11.44 6.38
C LEU A 58 -17.41 -10.48 7.28
N THR A 59 -18.70 -10.78 7.50
CA THR A 59 -19.56 -9.98 8.40
C THR A 59 -19.08 -10.04 9.85
N ALA A 60 -18.73 -11.24 10.33
CA ALA A 60 -18.22 -11.42 11.68
C ALA A 60 -16.90 -10.65 11.87
N PHE A 61 -16.03 -10.69 10.87
CA PHE A 61 -14.76 -9.98 10.91
C PHE A 61 -14.94 -8.45 10.92
N ALA A 62 -15.78 -7.90 10.03
CA ALA A 62 -16.08 -6.48 10.00
C ALA A 62 -16.70 -6.00 11.32
N ASN A 63 -17.62 -6.77 11.90
CA ASN A 63 -18.23 -6.46 13.18
C ASN A 63 -17.21 -6.47 14.30
N ASN A 64 -16.28 -7.42 14.33
CA ASN A 64 -15.21 -7.46 15.34
C ASN A 64 -14.39 -6.16 15.37
N ILE A 65 -14.02 -5.62 14.21
CA ILE A 65 -13.32 -4.33 14.14
C ILE A 65 -14.21 -3.20 14.66
N LYS A 66 -15.46 -3.13 14.21
CA LYS A 66 -16.40 -2.04 14.52
C LYS A 66 -16.82 -2.03 16.00
N GLU A 67 -17.05 -3.18 16.59
CA GLU A 67 -17.37 -3.34 18.01
C GLU A 67 -16.23 -2.93 18.92
N ASN A 68 -14.99 -3.00 18.42
CA ASN A 68 -13.79 -2.53 19.11
C ASN A 68 -13.43 -1.07 18.80
N GLY A 69 -14.28 -0.31 18.09
CA GLY A 69 -14.21 1.14 18.02
C GLY A 69 -13.65 1.74 16.73
N ALA A 70 -13.18 0.94 15.78
CA ALA A 70 -12.66 1.41 14.49
C ALA A 70 -13.65 1.22 13.34
N LYS A 71 -13.42 1.88 12.21
CA LYS A 71 -14.01 1.55 10.93
C LYS A 71 -13.32 0.33 10.34
N ALA A 72 -14.10 -0.55 9.72
CA ALA A 72 -13.60 -1.74 9.06
C ALA A 72 -13.29 -1.44 7.59
N GLY A 73 -12.02 -1.49 7.23
CA GLY A 73 -11.54 -1.40 5.85
C GLY A 73 -11.00 -2.75 5.36
N TYR A 74 -10.96 -2.93 4.06
CA TYR A 74 -10.33 -4.09 3.45
C TYR A 74 -9.42 -3.66 2.30
N GLN A 75 -8.17 -4.14 2.30
CA GLN A 75 -7.24 -3.90 1.20
C GLN A 75 -7.38 -5.00 0.14
N LEU A 76 -7.80 -4.61 -1.06
CA LEU A 76 -7.87 -5.48 -2.22
C LEU A 76 -6.49 -5.45 -2.91
N ALA A 77 -5.73 -6.49 -2.65
CA ALA A 77 -4.39 -6.67 -3.19
C ALA A 77 -4.39 -7.81 -4.21
N THR A 78 -3.76 -7.57 -5.34
CA THR A 78 -3.52 -8.57 -6.37
C THR A 78 -2.01 -8.82 -6.44
N MET A 79 -1.49 -9.47 -5.41
CA MET A 79 -0.07 -9.79 -5.37
C MET A 79 0.23 -11.01 -6.21
N GLY A 80 1.00 -10.79 -7.26
CA GLY A 80 1.63 -11.86 -7.99
C GLY A 80 3.02 -12.21 -7.44
N LEU A 81 3.15 -12.41 -6.14
CA LEU A 81 4.41 -12.84 -5.55
C LEU A 81 4.64 -14.32 -5.81
N VAL A 82 5.55 -14.64 -6.71
CA VAL A 82 6.11 -15.97 -6.81
C VAL A 82 7.31 -16.05 -5.86
N PHE A 83 7.13 -16.72 -4.72
CA PHE A 83 8.27 -17.14 -3.91
C PHE A 83 9.00 -18.25 -4.65
N SER A 84 10.00 -17.91 -5.42
CA SER A 84 10.89 -18.88 -6.08
C SER A 84 11.99 -19.36 -5.13
N GLY A 85 11.65 -19.75 -3.89
CA GLY A 85 12.59 -20.29 -2.92
C GLY A 85 13.62 -19.27 -2.40
N PHE A 86 14.31 -19.65 -1.33
CA PHE A 86 15.49 -18.92 -0.83
C PHE A 86 16.69 -19.17 -1.75
N GLU A 87 16.68 -18.57 -2.92
CA GLU A 87 17.90 -18.47 -3.71
C GLU A 87 18.77 -17.34 -3.13
N PRO A 88 20.10 -17.49 -3.18
CA PRO A 88 21.00 -16.49 -2.61
C PRO A 88 21.04 -15.13 -3.37
N ASP A 89 20.27 -14.99 -4.43
CA ASP A 89 20.08 -13.71 -5.12
C ASP A 89 18.84 -13.00 -4.52
N PRO A 90 19.02 -11.93 -3.73
CA PRO A 90 17.92 -11.19 -3.17
C PRO A 90 17.04 -10.51 -4.24
N THR A 91 17.47 -10.44 -5.49
CA THR A 91 16.66 -9.95 -6.60
C THR A 91 15.78 -11.04 -7.22
N ALA A 92 16.06 -12.31 -6.93
CA ALA A 92 15.26 -13.46 -7.38
C ALA A 92 14.14 -13.84 -6.42
N ILE A 93 14.12 -13.26 -5.20
CA ILE A 93 13.16 -13.61 -4.15
C ILE A 93 11.73 -13.18 -4.52
N PHE A 94 11.57 -12.19 -5.39
CA PHE A 94 10.28 -11.64 -5.77
C PHE A 94 10.16 -11.55 -7.29
N GLN A 95 9.82 -12.64 -7.93
CA GLN A 95 9.27 -12.59 -9.27
C GLN A 95 7.78 -12.33 -9.15
N SER A 96 7.38 -11.08 -9.20
CA SER A 96 5.99 -10.71 -9.32
C SER A 96 5.47 -11.06 -10.69
N SER A 97 4.27 -11.59 -10.76
CA SER A 97 3.53 -11.57 -12.01
C SER A 97 3.32 -10.10 -12.39
N ASP A 98 3.61 -9.84 -13.63
CA ASP A 98 3.72 -8.49 -14.16
C ASP A 98 2.53 -8.26 -15.09
N CYS A 99 2.16 -7.02 -15.30
CA CYS A 99 1.15 -6.64 -16.29
C CYS A 99 1.46 -7.19 -17.69
N MET A 100 2.72 -7.52 -17.97
CA MET A 100 3.16 -8.10 -19.24
C MET A 100 2.66 -9.52 -19.47
N ASP A 101 2.37 -10.26 -18.40
CA ASP A 101 1.94 -11.65 -18.47
C ASP A 101 0.42 -11.79 -18.69
N MET A 102 -0.33 -10.67 -18.68
CA MET A 102 -1.79 -10.67 -18.75
C MET A 102 -2.32 -10.43 -20.16
N THR A 103 -3.28 -11.23 -20.57
CA THR A 103 -4.11 -10.96 -21.75
C THR A 103 -5.16 -9.88 -21.44
N ALA A 104 -5.76 -9.28 -22.46
CA ALA A 104 -6.84 -8.30 -22.29
C ALA A 104 -8.07 -8.91 -21.59
N GLU A 105 -8.35 -10.19 -21.80
CA GLU A 105 -9.44 -10.92 -21.13
C GLU A 105 -9.14 -11.09 -19.64
N GLU A 106 -7.93 -11.49 -19.27
CA GLU A 106 -7.50 -11.63 -17.88
C GLU A 106 -7.52 -10.29 -17.13
N ILE A 107 -7.12 -9.19 -17.78
CA ILE A 107 -7.23 -7.84 -17.22
C ILE A 107 -8.70 -7.51 -16.93
N SER A 108 -9.58 -7.73 -17.91
CA SER A 108 -11.01 -7.46 -17.75
C SER A 108 -11.64 -8.30 -16.63
N ASN A 109 -11.28 -9.58 -16.56
CA ASN A 109 -11.75 -10.47 -15.50
C ASN A 109 -11.28 -10.04 -14.12
N LEU A 110 -10.00 -9.66 -13.98
CA LEU A 110 -9.45 -9.19 -12.71
C LEU A 110 -10.11 -7.89 -12.24
N ILE A 111 -10.38 -6.96 -13.15
CA ILE A 111 -11.14 -5.74 -12.85
C ILE A 111 -12.54 -6.12 -12.33
N ALA A 112 -13.26 -7.00 -13.03
CA ALA A 112 -14.60 -7.43 -12.65
C ALA A 112 -14.62 -8.15 -11.30
N ASP A 113 -13.65 -9.03 -11.04
CA ASP A 113 -13.51 -9.75 -9.77
C ASP A 113 -13.21 -8.81 -8.61
N THR A 114 -12.36 -7.79 -8.83
CA THR A 114 -12.05 -6.79 -7.81
C THR A 114 -13.29 -5.95 -7.45
N ILE A 115 -14.08 -5.54 -8.45
CA ILE A 115 -15.34 -4.82 -8.24
C ILE A 115 -16.34 -5.68 -7.46
N LYS A 116 -16.48 -6.95 -7.85
CA LYS A 116 -17.36 -7.91 -7.16
C LYS A 116 -16.93 -8.14 -5.71
N ALA A 117 -15.62 -8.23 -5.45
CA ALA A 117 -15.10 -8.35 -4.10
C ALA A 117 -15.46 -7.12 -3.25
N ALA A 118 -15.29 -5.91 -3.77
CA ALA A 118 -15.67 -4.68 -3.09
C ALA A 118 -17.18 -4.64 -2.77
N ALA A 119 -18.04 -5.06 -3.71
CA ALA A 119 -19.48 -5.15 -3.50
C ALA A 119 -19.84 -6.17 -2.40
N THR A 120 -19.15 -7.31 -2.36
CA THR A 120 -19.29 -8.30 -1.29
C THR A 120 -18.90 -7.73 0.06
N LEU A 121 -17.74 -7.07 0.15
CA LEU A 121 -17.27 -6.44 1.38
C LEU A 121 -18.25 -5.39 1.89
N LYS A 122 -18.75 -4.52 1.02
CA LYS A 122 -19.82 -3.56 1.39
C LYS A 122 -21.05 -4.26 1.95
N ARG A 123 -21.54 -5.31 1.27
CA ARG A 123 -22.70 -6.10 1.72
C ARG A 123 -22.46 -6.74 3.09
N CYS A 124 -21.22 -7.19 3.36
CA CYS A 124 -20.81 -7.78 4.63
C CYS A 124 -20.48 -6.74 5.73
N GLY A 125 -20.70 -5.45 5.45
CA GLY A 125 -20.63 -4.41 6.47
C GLY A 125 -19.27 -3.73 6.63
N PHE A 126 -18.34 -3.90 5.71
CA PHE A 126 -17.13 -3.07 5.66
C PHE A 126 -17.48 -1.63 5.32
N ASP A 127 -16.78 -0.68 5.94
CA ASP A 127 -17.01 0.74 5.76
C ASP A 127 -16.29 1.33 4.53
N CYS A 128 -15.20 0.71 4.07
CA CYS A 128 -14.39 1.17 2.95
C CYS A 128 -13.51 0.05 2.37
N VAL A 129 -12.94 0.30 1.21
CA VAL A 129 -11.90 -0.55 0.61
C VAL A 129 -10.67 0.26 0.24
N GLU A 130 -9.52 -0.40 0.20
CA GLU A 130 -8.29 0.14 -0.37
C GLU A 130 -7.85 -0.73 -1.54
N ILE A 131 -7.56 -0.08 -2.67
CA ILE A 131 -6.96 -0.75 -3.84
C ILE A 131 -5.44 -0.65 -3.70
N ASN A 132 -4.78 -1.80 -3.61
CA ASN A 132 -3.34 -1.82 -3.56
C ASN A 132 -2.74 -1.75 -4.98
N ALA A 133 -2.32 -0.55 -5.36
CA ALA A 133 -1.59 -0.28 -6.60
C ALA A 133 -0.14 0.13 -6.32
N ALA A 134 0.46 -0.48 -5.29
CA ALA A 134 1.84 -0.22 -4.86
C ALA A 134 2.62 -1.52 -4.66
N GLY A 135 3.88 -1.39 -4.27
CA GLY A 135 4.77 -2.53 -4.13
C GLY A 135 4.93 -3.26 -5.45
N GLU A 136 4.75 -4.57 -5.43
CA GLU A 136 4.78 -5.44 -6.60
C GLU A 136 3.37 -5.91 -7.01
N ASN A 137 2.32 -5.19 -6.59
CA ASN A 137 0.97 -5.49 -7.03
C ASN A 137 0.76 -5.20 -8.51
N ILE A 138 -0.19 -5.91 -9.13
CA ILE A 138 -0.50 -5.77 -10.56
C ILE A 138 -0.80 -4.32 -10.93
N GLY A 139 -1.58 -3.60 -10.10
CA GLY A 139 -1.88 -2.18 -10.33
C GLY A 139 -0.62 -1.31 -10.44
N GLN A 140 0.38 -1.58 -9.59
CA GLN A 140 1.67 -0.89 -9.65
C GLN A 140 2.42 -1.21 -10.95
N THR A 141 2.41 -2.49 -11.38
CA THR A 141 3.14 -2.86 -12.60
C THR A 141 2.58 -2.18 -13.84
N PHE A 142 1.26 -1.96 -13.92
CA PHE A 142 0.65 -1.14 -14.99
C PHE A 142 1.10 0.32 -14.94
N MET A 143 1.18 0.91 -13.75
CA MET A 143 1.58 2.31 -13.57
C MET A 143 3.08 2.55 -13.81
N SER A 144 3.90 1.54 -13.62
CA SER A 144 5.36 1.62 -13.73
C SER A 144 5.84 1.60 -15.17
N ARG A 145 6.47 2.68 -15.64
CA ARG A 145 7.11 2.67 -16.96
C ARG A 145 8.37 1.78 -17.03
N ASN A 146 8.94 1.43 -15.87
CA ASN A 146 10.01 0.46 -15.80
C ASN A 146 9.52 -0.97 -16.06
N ARG A 147 8.36 -1.34 -15.49
CA ARG A 147 7.77 -2.67 -15.61
C ARG A 147 6.90 -2.81 -16.87
N ASN A 148 6.03 -1.84 -17.12
CA ASN A 148 5.08 -1.86 -18.22
C ASN A 148 5.77 -1.60 -19.57
N LYS A 149 5.72 -2.58 -20.45
CA LYS A 149 6.21 -2.50 -21.85
C LYS A 149 5.12 -2.90 -22.84
N ARG A 150 3.85 -2.86 -22.42
CA ARG A 150 2.71 -3.19 -23.28
C ARG A 150 2.56 -2.16 -24.38
N GLU A 151 2.02 -2.62 -25.51
CA GLU A 151 1.75 -1.78 -26.69
C GLU A 151 0.25 -1.55 -26.89
N ASP A 152 -0.59 -2.06 -25.98
CA ASP A 152 -2.04 -1.91 -26.00
C ASP A 152 -2.53 -0.71 -25.14
N ASP A 153 -3.83 -0.62 -24.96
CA ASP A 153 -4.51 0.45 -24.22
C ASP A 153 -4.11 0.55 -22.73
N TYR A 154 -3.42 -0.44 -22.20
CA TYR A 154 -2.88 -0.48 -20.84
C TYR A 154 -1.37 -0.24 -20.79
N GLY A 155 -0.77 0.19 -21.90
CA GLY A 155 0.67 0.41 -22.02
C GLY A 155 1.16 1.73 -21.38
N PRO A 156 2.48 1.96 -21.37
CA PRO A 156 3.07 3.08 -20.63
C PRO A 156 3.11 4.41 -21.43
N GLN A 157 2.40 4.50 -22.56
CA GLN A 157 2.53 5.61 -23.50
C GLN A 157 1.99 6.93 -22.97
N THR A 158 0.93 6.89 -22.16
CA THR A 158 0.32 8.08 -21.54
C THR A 158 0.02 7.81 -20.06
N PHE A 159 -0.25 8.85 -19.29
CA PHE A 159 -0.67 8.68 -17.89
C PHE A 159 -2.05 8.01 -17.79
N GLU A 160 -2.93 8.28 -18.75
CA GLU A 160 -4.25 7.66 -18.84
C GLU A 160 -4.14 6.15 -19.06
N SER A 161 -3.27 5.70 -19.95
CA SER A 161 -3.07 4.27 -20.20
C SER A 161 -2.39 3.57 -19.03
N ARG A 162 -1.41 4.21 -18.39
CA ARG A 162 -0.75 3.69 -17.18
C ARG A 162 -1.70 3.53 -16.01
N THR A 163 -2.62 4.46 -15.81
CA THR A 163 -3.59 4.42 -14.70
C THR A 163 -4.88 3.70 -15.05
N ARG A 164 -5.09 3.32 -16.31
CA ARG A 164 -6.35 2.75 -16.79
C ARG A 164 -6.87 1.62 -15.93
N PHE A 165 -6.02 0.64 -15.61
CA PHE A 165 -6.39 -0.51 -14.79
C PHE A 165 -6.95 -0.08 -13.42
N VAL A 166 -6.24 0.76 -12.71
CA VAL A 166 -6.65 1.27 -11.40
C VAL A 166 -7.91 2.13 -11.50
N CYS A 167 -7.96 3.03 -12.49
CA CYS A 167 -9.12 3.91 -12.69
C CYS A 167 -10.39 3.15 -13.08
N GLU A 168 -10.28 2.08 -13.85
CA GLU A 168 -11.43 1.23 -14.20
C GLU A 168 -11.97 0.49 -12.97
N ILE A 169 -11.09 0.00 -12.09
CA ILE A 169 -11.48 -0.59 -10.81
C ILE A 169 -12.21 0.44 -9.94
N VAL A 170 -11.62 1.61 -9.74
CA VAL A 170 -12.22 2.67 -8.91
C VAL A 170 -13.61 3.06 -9.43
N ARG A 171 -13.74 3.37 -10.73
CA ARG A 171 -15.04 3.70 -11.34
C ARG A 171 -16.04 2.56 -11.21
N GLY A 172 -15.60 1.32 -11.42
CA GLY A 172 -16.46 0.15 -11.28
C GLY A 172 -16.97 -0.05 -9.86
N ILE A 173 -16.12 0.15 -8.86
CA ILE A 173 -16.53 0.10 -7.45
C ILE A 173 -17.53 1.21 -7.15
N LYS A 174 -17.27 2.44 -7.58
CA LYS A 174 -18.22 3.56 -7.39
C LYS A 174 -19.56 3.29 -8.06
N ALA A 175 -19.57 2.76 -9.27
CA ALA A 175 -20.81 2.41 -9.98
C ALA A 175 -21.60 1.29 -9.28
N GLU A 176 -20.91 0.25 -8.79
CA GLU A 176 -21.56 -0.92 -8.16
C GLU A 176 -21.92 -0.67 -6.69
N CYS A 177 -21.02 -0.01 -5.96
CA CYS A 177 -21.18 0.22 -4.53
C CYS A 177 -21.80 1.58 -4.19
N GLY A 178 -21.94 2.49 -5.15
CA GLY A 178 -22.41 3.86 -4.95
C GLY A 178 -21.29 4.84 -4.55
N GLU A 179 -21.54 6.12 -4.84
CA GLU A 179 -20.57 7.20 -4.64
C GLU A 179 -20.13 7.39 -3.17
N ASP A 180 -21.02 7.05 -2.23
CA ASP A 180 -20.76 7.18 -0.79
C ASP A 180 -19.89 6.06 -0.21
N PHE A 181 -19.55 5.01 -0.98
CA PHE A 181 -18.67 3.96 -0.50
C PHE A 181 -17.20 4.35 -0.73
N PRO A 182 -16.42 4.62 0.35
CA PRO A 182 -15.08 5.13 0.21
C PRO A 182 -14.11 4.15 -0.42
N VAL A 183 -13.34 4.65 -1.39
CA VAL A 183 -12.26 3.92 -2.07
C VAL A 183 -10.95 4.67 -1.86
N GLN A 184 -10.05 4.09 -1.07
CA GLN A 184 -8.67 4.54 -0.96
C GLN A 184 -7.81 3.85 -2.01
N VAL A 185 -6.80 4.54 -2.53
CA VAL A 185 -5.81 3.93 -3.44
C VAL A 185 -4.42 4.06 -2.85
N LEU A 186 -3.78 2.92 -2.62
CA LEU A 186 -2.39 2.83 -2.20
C LEU A 186 -1.49 2.82 -3.44
N ILE A 187 -0.54 3.75 -3.49
CA ILE A 187 0.42 3.87 -4.60
C ILE A 187 1.86 4.02 -4.10
N ASN A 188 2.81 3.67 -4.96
CA ASN A 188 4.18 4.11 -4.77
C ASN A 188 4.25 5.61 -5.08
N GLY A 189 4.64 6.43 -4.11
CA GLY A 189 4.79 7.87 -4.32
C GLY A 189 5.92 8.20 -5.30
N VAL A 190 6.92 7.35 -5.33
CA VAL A 190 8.07 7.37 -6.24
C VAL A 190 8.61 5.96 -6.35
N GLU A 191 9.23 5.63 -7.48
CA GLU A 191 9.93 4.37 -7.67
C GLU A 191 11.43 4.59 -7.74
N GLU A 192 12.17 3.79 -7.03
CA GLU A 192 13.62 3.62 -7.20
C GLU A 192 14.10 2.36 -6.47
N ASN A 193 15.30 1.91 -6.78
CA ASN A 193 15.96 0.84 -6.04
C ASN A 193 17.41 1.21 -5.72
N ASP A 194 18.09 0.39 -4.89
CA ASP A 194 19.44 0.66 -4.43
C ASP A 194 20.49 0.72 -5.57
N LYS A 195 20.20 0.08 -6.72
CA LYS A 195 21.12 0.05 -7.87
C LYS A 195 20.99 1.28 -8.76
N ALA A 196 19.81 1.89 -8.82
CA ALA A 196 19.48 2.97 -9.76
C ALA A 196 18.90 4.19 -9.05
N ILE A 197 19.41 4.50 -7.85
CA ILE A 197 19.00 5.65 -7.04
C ILE A 197 19.04 6.94 -7.85
N GLY A 198 17.91 7.64 -7.89
CA GLY A 198 17.76 8.92 -8.58
C GLY A 198 17.76 8.81 -10.11
N ASP A 199 17.63 7.62 -10.70
CA ASP A 199 17.55 7.46 -12.16
C ASP A 199 16.14 7.72 -12.69
N ASN A 200 15.86 8.99 -12.96
CA ASN A 200 14.58 9.44 -13.50
C ASN A 200 14.28 8.92 -14.92
N ALA A 201 15.28 8.43 -15.64
CA ALA A 201 15.07 7.81 -16.94
C ALA A 201 14.50 6.39 -16.81
N PHE A 202 14.76 5.76 -15.68
CA PHE A 202 14.41 4.37 -15.41
C PHE A 202 13.11 4.23 -14.60
N PHE A 203 12.95 5.01 -13.54
CA PHE A 203 11.85 4.88 -12.61
C PHE A 203 10.81 5.99 -12.73
N THR A 204 9.59 5.70 -12.26
CA THR A 204 8.50 6.66 -12.16
C THR A 204 8.85 7.76 -11.16
N THR A 205 8.74 9.01 -11.58
CA THR A 205 9.07 10.18 -10.77
C THR A 205 7.88 10.66 -9.94
N VAL A 206 8.13 11.53 -8.96
CA VAL A 206 7.06 12.19 -8.19
C VAL A 206 6.17 13.04 -9.10
N GLU A 207 6.75 13.75 -10.07
CA GLU A 207 5.98 14.57 -11.02
C GLU A 207 5.05 13.72 -11.90
N GLU A 208 5.51 12.56 -12.36
CA GLU A 208 4.64 11.62 -13.08
C GLU A 208 3.51 11.10 -12.19
N ASN A 209 3.82 10.77 -10.93
CA ASN A 209 2.81 10.32 -9.97
C ASN A 209 1.77 11.40 -9.64
N LYS A 210 2.17 12.67 -9.58
CA LYS A 210 1.21 13.78 -9.42
C LYS A 210 0.16 13.79 -10.53
N GLU A 211 0.57 13.59 -11.78
CA GLU A 211 -0.38 13.53 -12.91
C GLU A 211 -1.26 12.27 -12.84
N MET A 212 -0.68 11.11 -12.50
CA MET A 212 -1.45 9.89 -12.32
C MET A 212 -2.44 9.98 -11.17
N CYS A 213 -2.08 10.61 -10.04
CA CYS A 213 -2.97 10.82 -8.91
C CYS A 213 -4.19 11.68 -9.25
N LYS A 214 -4.04 12.70 -10.11
CA LYS A 214 -5.17 13.49 -10.61
C LYS A 214 -6.18 12.62 -11.39
N LEU A 215 -5.68 11.67 -12.18
CA LEU A 215 -6.54 10.75 -12.94
C LEU A 215 -7.24 9.75 -12.01
N ILE A 216 -6.57 9.28 -10.96
CA ILE A 216 -7.13 8.40 -9.95
C ILE A 216 -8.21 9.14 -9.14
N GLU A 217 -7.96 10.39 -8.73
CA GLU A 217 -8.98 11.25 -8.11
C GLU A 217 -10.18 11.46 -9.04
N ALA A 218 -9.94 11.81 -10.32
CA ALA A 218 -11.00 11.97 -11.32
C ALA A 218 -11.78 10.67 -11.62
N ALA A 219 -11.22 9.52 -11.32
CA ALA A 219 -11.91 8.24 -11.39
C ALA A 219 -12.85 7.99 -10.20
N GLY A 220 -12.79 8.80 -9.13
CA GLY A 220 -13.64 8.73 -7.96
C GLY A 220 -12.97 8.18 -6.71
N ALA A 221 -11.65 8.11 -6.65
CA ALA A 221 -10.94 7.78 -5.41
C ALA A 221 -11.22 8.85 -4.34
N ASP A 222 -11.42 8.42 -3.09
CA ASP A 222 -11.72 9.31 -1.96
C ASP A 222 -10.49 9.70 -1.15
N SER A 223 -9.42 8.92 -1.23
CA SER A 223 -8.15 9.21 -0.59
C SER A 223 -6.99 8.48 -1.23
N LEU A 224 -5.78 8.96 -0.98
CA LEU A 224 -4.54 8.34 -1.42
C LEU A 224 -3.69 7.93 -0.21
N HIS A 225 -3.11 6.75 -0.30
CA HIS A 225 -2.15 6.22 0.63
C HIS A 225 -0.79 6.12 -0.08
N ILE A 226 0.19 6.87 0.40
CA ILE A 226 1.51 6.99 -0.24
C ILE A 226 2.52 6.15 0.50
N ARG A 227 3.18 5.26 -0.22
CA ARG A 227 4.29 4.46 0.30
C ARG A 227 5.52 4.55 -0.59
N ILE A 228 6.62 3.96 -0.11
CA ILE A 228 7.83 3.77 -0.90
C ILE A 228 7.66 2.58 -1.85
N GLY A 229 8.33 2.59 -2.97
CA GLY A 229 8.40 1.44 -3.89
C GLY A 229 9.61 1.48 -4.81
N PRO A 230 9.82 0.42 -5.60
CA PRO A 230 9.07 -0.85 -5.61
C PRO A 230 9.46 -1.80 -4.48
N CYS A 231 8.54 -2.70 -4.10
CA CYS A 231 8.73 -3.69 -3.06
C CYS A 231 9.90 -4.64 -3.40
N GLY A 232 10.75 -4.91 -2.42
CA GLY A 232 11.84 -5.86 -2.57
C GLY A 232 13.06 -5.36 -3.33
N GLN A 233 13.01 -4.18 -3.87
CA GLN A 233 14.10 -3.60 -4.63
C GLN A 233 14.81 -2.45 -3.92
N HIS A 234 14.18 -1.92 -2.87
CA HIS A 234 14.77 -0.90 -2.01
C HIS A 234 14.83 -1.39 -0.57
N VAL A 235 16.01 -1.42 -0.02
CA VAL A 235 16.29 -1.98 1.32
C VAL A 235 15.48 -1.29 2.42
N ALA A 236 15.18 -0.01 2.30
CA ALA A 236 14.37 0.75 3.24
C ALA A 236 12.95 0.20 3.40
N GLU A 237 12.44 -0.54 2.43
CA GLU A 237 11.09 -1.09 2.49
C GLU A 237 10.98 -2.29 3.43
N PHE A 238 11.96 -3.20 3.39
CA PHE A 238 11.96 -4.39 4.24
C PHE A 238 12.54 -4.16 5.61
N ALA A 239 13.58 -3.35 5.66
CA ALA A 239 14.35 -3.14 6.84
C ALA A 239 14.16 -1.73 7.40
N GLY A 240 13.04 -1.07 7.07
CA GLY A 240 12.80 0.32 7.38
C GLY A 240 13.23 0.70 8.79
N ASP A 241 12.73 -0.01 9.80
CA ASP A 241 13.09 0.30 11.18
C ASP A 241 14.52 -0.10 11.52
N LEU A 242 15.00 -1.26 11.06
CA LEU A 242 16.38 -1.69 11.27
C LEU A 242 17.36 -0.84 10.44
N TYR A 243 16.95 -0.46 9.25
CA TYR A 243 17.73 0.36 8.34
C TYR A 243 17.94 1.77 8.89
N PHE A 244 16.90 2.36 9.47
CA PHE A 244 16.94 3.68 10.05
C PHE A 244 17.28 3.69 11.54
N CYS A 245 17.01 2.64 12.30
CA CYS A 245 17.43 2.51 13.70
C CYS A 245 18.94 2.40 13.89
N GLY A 246 19.69 2.07 12.85
CA GLY A 246 21.15 2.09 12.87
C GLY A 246 21.78 3.48 12.79
N THR A 247 20.97 4.52 12.71
CA THR A 247 21.42 5.92 12.60
C THR A 247 22.09 6.49 13.86
N GLY A 248 22.21 5.72 14.94
CA GLY A 248 23.05 6.09 16.08
C GLY A 248 24.55 5.97 15.81
N ILE A 249 24.96 5.38 14.70
CA ILE A 249 26.34 5.24 14.27
C ILE A 249 26.59 6.29 13.18
N GLU A 250 27.41 7.27 13.46
CA GLU A 250 27.68 8.39 12.54
C GLU A 250 28.04 7.90 11.13
N GLY A 251 27.28 8.37 10.13
CA GLY A 251 27.51 8.07 8.73
C GLY A 251 27.14 6.66 8.29
N THR A 252 26.39 5.89 9.11
CA THR A 252 25.96 4.54 8.74
C THR A 252 24.45 4.38 8.85
N THR A 253 23.90 3.54 7.98
CA THR A 253 22.56 2.96 8.14
C THR A 253 22.66 1.69 8.98
N GLY A 254 21.52 1.08 9.35
CA GLY A 254 21.47 -0.13 10.17
C GLY A 254 22.33 -1.31 9.68
N TYR A 255 22.82 -1.28 8.46
CA TYR A 255 23.70 -2.29 7.89
C TYR A 255 25.19 -1.90 7.90
N GLY A 256 25.55 -0.81 8.57
CA GLY A 256 26.94 -0.33 8.62
C GLY A 256 27.45 0.28 7.32
N THR A 257 26.58 0.52 6.35
CA THR A 257 26.91 1.18 5.09
C THR A 257 26.63 2.67 5.19
N GLN A 258 27.47 3.49 4.59
CA GLN A 258 27.17 4.90 4.41
C GLN A 258 26.08 5.04 3.35
N PHE A 259 25.05 5.81 3.68
CA PHE A 259 23.89 6.00 2.82
C PHE A 259 23.68 7.49 2.57
N ASP A 260 23.69 7.88 1.31
CA ASP A 260 23.44 9.27 0.92
C ASP A 260 21.94 9.45 0.61
N PHE A 261 21.18 9.83 1.61
CA PHE A 261 19.74 10.09 1.46
C PHE A 261 19.44 11.23 0.50
N THR A 262 20.36 12.15 0.25
CA THR A 262 20.12 13.26 -0.66
C THR A 262 19.98 12.83 -2.12
N ARG A 263 20.43 11.63 -2.44
CA ARG A 263 20.28 11.03 -3.78
C ARG A 263 18.96 10.33 -3.99
N HIS A 264 18.25 9.98 -2.90
CA HIS A 264 16.99 9.28 -2.98
C HIS A 264 15.85 10.23 -3.31
N TRP A 265 14.86 9.67 -4.00
CA TRP A 265 13.59 10.33 -4.29
C TRP A 265 13.78 11.74 -4.81
N GLN A 266 14.74 11.86 -5.73
CA GLN A 266 15.01 13.12 -6.43
C GLN A 266 15.49 14.26 -5.49
N GLY A 267 16.20 13.90 -4.43
CA GLY A 267 16.69 14.86 -3.46
C GLY A 267 15.65 15.41 -2.49
N MET A 268 14.49 14.79 -2.43
CA MET A 268 13.41 15.21 -1.52
C MET A 268 13.66 14.77 -0.06
N LEU A 269 14.52 13.77 0.16
CA LEU A 269 14.85 13.32 1.50
C LEU A 269 15.75 14.32 2.21
N LYS A 270 15.42 14.55 3.48
CA LYS A 270 16.29 15.35 4.36
C LYS A 270 17.54 14.54 4.75
N ALA A 271 18.66 15.22 4.85
CA ALA A 271 19.93 14.62 5.22
C ALA A 271 20.09 14.35 6.74
N ASP A 272 19.01 14.42 7.52
CA ASP A 272 19.05 14.17 8.97
C ASP A 272 19.25 12.70 9.33
N GLN A 273 19.12 11.82 8.33
CA GLN A 273 19.32 10.37 8.42
C GLN A 273 18.45 9.66 9.49
N SER A 274 17.46 10.35 10.05
CA SER A 274 16.59 9.76 11.06
C SER A 274 15.62 8.75 10.47
N GLY A 275 15.29 8.92 9.21
CA GLY A 275 14.27 8.13 8.49
C GLY A 275 12.84 8.38 8.95
N LEU A 276 12.65 9.15 10.02
CA LEU A 276 11.34 9.41 10.58
C LEU A 276 10.47 10.19 9.59
N GLY A 277 9.29 9.65 9.25
CA GLY A 277 8.40 10.27 8.27
C GLY A 277 9.01 10.38 6.88
N ILE A 278 9.84 9.41 6.49
CA ILE A 278 10.67 9.47 5.28
C ILE A 278 9.87 9.70 4.01
N MET A 279 8.61 9.25 3.94
CA MET A 279 7.73 9.46 2.78
C MET A 279 6.95 10.78 2.82
N VAL A 280 7.03 11.53 3.93
CA VAL A 280 6.30 12.79 4.07
C VAL A 280 6.59 13.78 2.94
N PRO A 281 7.85 14.06 2.55
CA PRO A 281 8.12 15.01 1.48
C PRO A 281 7.49 14.62 0.15
N VAL A 282 7.49 13.33 -0.18
CA VAL A 282 6.87 12.79 -1.40
C VAL A 282 5.35 12.91 -1.34
N ALA A 283 4.75 12.51 -0.22
CA ALA A 283 3.31 12.58 -0.04
C ALA A 283 2.79 14.03 -0.05
N ALA A 284 3.52 14.96 0.57
CA ALA A 284 3.22 16.39 0.57
C ALA A 284 3.25 17.00 -0.85
N GLU A 285 4.17 16.57 -1.71
CA GLU A 285 4.16 16.99 -3.11
C GLU A 285 2.95 16.45 -3.88
N ILE A 286 2.57 15.20 -3.64
CA ILE A 286 1.36 14.62 -4.23
C ILE A 286 0.10 15.35 -3.71
N LYS A 287 0.04 15.64 -2.40
CA LYS A 287 -1.06 16.40 -1.79
C LYS A 287 -1.32 17.74 -2.46
N LYS A 288 -0.29 18.44 -2.91
CA LYS A 288 -0.44 19.70 -3.65
C LYS A 288 -1.11 19.55 -5.01
N ALA A 289 -1.15 18.34 -5.57
CA ALA A 289 -1.68 18.08 -6.90
C ALA A 289 -3.13 17.60 -6.90
N VAL A 290 -3.66 17.16 -5.75
CA VAL A 290 -5.01 16.59 -5.59
C VAL A 290 -5.79 17.32 -4.52
N SER A 291 -7.12 17.20 -4.53
CA SER A 291 -8.01 17.78 -3.51
C SER A 291 -8.46 16.77 -2.45
N ILE A 292 -8.38 15.48 -2.76
CA ILE A 292 -8.72 14.40 -1.84
C ILE A 292 -7.68 14.25 -0.72
N PRO A 293 -8.04 13.67 0.43
CA PRO A 293 -7.12 13.37 1.51
C PRO A 293 -5.93 12.50 1.09
N VAL A 294 -4.74 12.84 1.59
CA VAL A 294 -3.50 12.11 1.35
C VAL A 294 -2.85 11.76 2.67
N GLY A 295 -2.52 10.49 2.83
CA GLY A 295 -1.75 9.99 3.96
C GLY A 295 -0.48 9.26 3.50
N ALA A 296 0.42 9.05 4.43
CA ALA A 296 1.67 8.36 4.18
C ALA A 296 1.93 7.25 5.20
N VAL A 297 2.66 6.24 4.76
CA VAL A 297 3.22 5.16 5.58
C VAL A 297 4.74 5.17 5.42
N THR A 298 5.43 4.31 6.11
CA THR A 298 6.86 4.12 6.19
C THR A 298 7.50 4.99 7.27
N TYR A 299 7.85 4.31 8.34
CA TYR A 299 8.48 4.86 9.54
C TYR A 299 7.74 6.08 10.13
N MET A 300 6.44 5.91 10.33
CA MET A 300 5.60 6.85 11.07
C MET A 300 5.61 6.44 12.55
N ASP A 301 6.26 7.26 13.38
CA ASP A 301 6.40 7.03 14.82
C ASP A 301 6.15 8.35 15.60
N PRO A 302 4.88 8.71 15.83
CA PRO A 302 4.52 9.92 16.56
C PRO A 302 5.05 9.97 18.00
N ALA A 303 5.31 8.83 18.65
CA ALA A 303 5.90 8.83 19.99
C ALA A 303 7.32 9.40 19.99
N ARG A 304 8.03 9.33 18.86
CA ARG A 304 9.40 9.80 18.74
C ARG A 304 9.48 11.32 18.52
N ASP A 305 8.53 11.88 17.80
CA ASP A 305 8.43 13.32 17.56
C ASP A 305 6.96 13.74 17.37
N PRO A 306 6.20 13.90 18.46
CA PRO A 306 4.78 14.27 18.38
C PRO A 306 4.57 15.62 17.69
N GLU A 307 5.43 16.61 17.98
CA GLU A 307 5.32 17.97 17.44
C GLU A 307 5.48 17.97 15.91
N PHE A 308 6.40 17.15 15.41
CA PHE A 308 6.58 16.98 13.96
C PHE A 308 5.29 16.45 13.32
N PHE A 309 4.72 15.34 13.81
CA PHE A 309 3.53 14.76 13.22
C PHE A 309 2.27 15.63 13.36
N GLU A 310 2.10 16.32 14.50
CA GLU A 310 1.04 17.31 14.65
C GLU A 310 1.17 18.46 13.66
N SER A 311 2.39 18.94 13.43
CA SER A 311 2.65 20.02 12.49
C SER A 311 2.29 19.66 11.06
N LEU A 312 2.50 18.40 10.64
CA LEU A 312 2.15 17.91 9.30
C LEU A 312 0.64 17.99 9.03
N ILE A 313 -0.14 17.59 10.01
CA ILE A 313 -1.61 17.65 9.91
C ILE A 313 -2.08 19.10 10.00
N ALA A 314 -1.56 19.87 10.94
CA ALA A 314 -1.96 21.27 11.14
C ALA A 314 -1.61 22.17 9.95
N SER A 315 -0.50 21.91 9.26
CA SER A 315 -0.09 22.63 8.05
C SER A 315 -0.81 22.17 6.78
N GLY A 316 -1.48 20.99 6.82
CA GLY A 316 -2.11 20.38 5.66
C GLY A 316 -1.12 19.72 4.70
N GLU A 317 0.09 19.43 5.14
CA GLU A 317 1.05 18.63 4.36
C GLU A 317 0.59 17.19 4.21
N LEU A 318 -0.05 16.64 5.25
CA LEU A 318 -0.78 15.36 5.23
C LEU A 318 -2.14 15.54 5.87
N ASP A 319 -3.08 14.65 5.54
CA ASP A 319 -4.40 14.60 6.17
C ASP A 319 -4.49 13.50 7.24
N PHE A 320 -3.67 12.44 7.10
CA PHE A 320 -3.61 11.30 8.03
C PHE A 320 -2.27 10.57 7.90
N ILE A 321 -1.98 9.73 8.87
CA ILE A 321 -0.83 8.82 8.84
C ILE A 321 -1.30 7.37 8.93
N LEU A 322 -0.51 6.47 8.35
CA LEU A 322 -0.76 5.03 8.41
C LEU A 322 0.39 4.33 9.12
N MET A 323 0.04 3.38 9.95
CA MET A 323 0.99 2.60 10.74
C MET A 323 0.61 1.12 10.71
N ASN A 324 1.60 0.25 10.74
CA ASN A 324 1.42 -1.20 10.87
C ASN A 324 2.27 -1.74 12.02
N ARG A 325 3.58 -1.80 11.83
CA ARG A 325 4.52 -2.45 12.78
C ARG A 325 4.47 -1.88 14.19
N PRO A 326 4.46 -0.57 14.44
CA PRO A 326 4.33 -0.04 15.80
C PRO A 326 3.09 -0.55 16.52
N LEU A 327 1.94 -0.55 15.85
CA LEU A 327 0.66 -1.00 16.41
C LEU A 327 0.60 -2.52 16.60
N SER A 328 1.32 -3.29 15.79
CA SER A 328 1.41 -4.76 15.94
C SER A 328 2.30 -5.19 17.11
N VAL A 329 3.29 -4.36 17.46
CA VAL A 329 4.18 -4.58 18.60
C VAL A 329 3.52 -4.12 19.90
N ASP A 330 2.81 -3.02 19.87
CA ASP A 330 2.13 -2.44 21.04
C ASP A 330 0.72 -1.97 20.64
N TYR A 331 -0.28 -2.76 20.93
CA TYR A 331 -1.68 -2.43 20.61
C TYR A 331 -2.19 -1.19 21.35
N ASP A 332 -1.58 -0.82 22.48
CA ASP A 332 -1.92 0.38 23.25
C ASP A 332 -1.11 1.62 22.83
N TYR A 333 -0.37 1.52 21.74
CA TYR A 333 0.54 2.57 21.29
C TYR A 333 -0.14 3.94 21.17
N LEU A 334 -1.31 4.00 20.51
CA LEU A 334 -2.01 5.28 20.30
C LEU A 334 -2.55 5.86 21.61
N HIS A 335 -3.07 5.04 22.50
CA HIS A 335 -3.53 5.52 23.82
C HIS A 335 -2.39 6.04 24.70
N LYS A 336 -1.16 5.59 24.46
CA LYS A 336 0.03 6.10 25.18
C LYS A 336 0.52 7.43 24.62
N LEU A 337 0.01 7.87 23.47
CA LEU A 337 0.31 9.19 22.90
C LEU A 337 -0.61 10.29 23.48
N GLU A 338 -1.80 9.92 23.99
CA GLU A 338 -2.74 10.81 24.66
C GLU A 338 -2.23 11.20 26.07
#